data_10a22ce49384840bcc773dc3908931fd
#
_entry.id   10a22ce49384840bcc773dc3908931fd
#
_cell.length_a   1.000
_cell.length_b   1.000
_cell.length_c   1.000
_cell.angle_alpha   90.00
_cell.angle_beta   90.00
_cell.angle_gamma   90.00
#
_symmetry.space_group_name_H-M   'P 1'
#
loop_
_entity.id
_entity.type
_entity.pdbx_description
1 polymer ?
#
loop_
_entity_poly.entity_id
_entity_poly.type
_entity_poly.pdbx_seq_one_letter_code
_entity_poly.pdbx_strand_id
1 'polypeptide(L)'
;MTGELVYGRRAVREALRGRREVIELWTTERAVRAVPWLTEAKPKQRPERDLSELAGTRDHQGVVARVEPYRYADAYELAAVERPLLAVLDRVTDPRNLGAVCRSAEGAGATGVIVPAHGSAIVTPAVARASAGAVEHLPIAVVTNLARYLDEVKGPELWVYGAAGDAETTMWKADLGGGVALVFGAEAKGLRPLVRRSCDVLVSIPLGGRVESLNVSVAAALLLYEARRQRNG
;
A
#
# COMPACT_ATOMS: atom_id res chain seq x y z
N MET A 1 -16.57 -22.55 2.19
CA MET A 1 -15.27 -22.19 1.56
C MET A 1 -14.85 -20.86 2.15
N THR A 2 -13.72 -20.86 2.84
CA THR A 2 -13.13 -19.68 3.47
C THR A 2 -12.37 -18.88 2.42
N GLY A 3 -12.85 -17.68 2.09
CA GLY A 3 -12.18 -16.75 1.18
C GLY A 3 -12.53 -15.33 1.57
N GLU A 4 -11.72 -14.37 1.10
CA GLU A 4 -11.93 -12.94 1.30
C GLU A 4 -12.71 -12.34 0.13
N LEU A 5 -13.38 -11.21 0.37
CA LEU A 5 -14.07 -10.49 -0.69
C LEU A 5 -13.20 -9.36 -1.24
N VAL A 6 -13.24 -9.20 -2.55
CA VAL A 6 -12.71 -8.03 -3.26
C VAL A 6 -13.83 -7.45 -4.11
N TYR A 7 -13.99 -6.14 -4.11
CA TYR A 7 -15.05 -5.47 -4.87
C TYR A 7 -14.57 -4.23 -5.61
N GLY A 8 -15.31 -3.89 -6.67
CA GLY A 8 -14.99 -2.79 -7.57
C GLY A 8 -14.18 -3.23 -8.80
N ARG A 9 -14.49 -2.61 -9.93
CA ARG A 9 -14.01 -3.05 -11.26
C ARG A 9 -12.51 -3.21 -11.37
N ARG A 10 -11.74 -2.23 -10.86
CA ARG A 10 -10.26 -2.27 -10.93
C ARG A 10 -9.70 -3.31 -9.97
N ALA A 11 -10.12 -3.30 -8.71
CA ALA A 11 -9.63 -4.24 -7.71
C ALA A 11 -9.86 -5.70 -8.12
N VAL A 12 -11.07 -6.03 -8.61
CA VAL A 12 -11.39 -7.37 -9.09
C VAL A 12 -10.59 -7.73 -10.36
N ARG A 13 -10.40 -6.78 -11.28
CA ARG A 13 -9.57 -7.02 -12.47
C ARG A 13 -8.12 -7.36 -12.09
N GLU A 14 -7.56 -6.65 -11.14
CA GLU A 14 -6.19 -6.92 -10.68
C GLU A 14 -6.11 -8.19 -9.83
N ALA A 15 -7.17 -8.56 -9.09
CA ALA A 15 -7.25 -9.87 -8.43
C ALA A 15 -7.22 -11.02 -9.43
N LEU A 16 -7.89 -10.89 -10.59
CA LEU A 16 -7.83 -11.90 -11.67
C LEU A 16 -6.45 -12.02 -12.33
N ARG A 17 -5.58 -11.04 -12.16
CA ARG A 17 -4.22 -10.99 -12.72
C ARG A 17 -3.15 -11.20 -11.66
N GLY A 18 -3.54 -11.14 -10.41
CA GLY A 18 -2.67 -11.18 -9.24
C GLY A 18 -2.28 -12.60 -8.84
N ARG A 19 -1.79 -12.69 -7.61
CA ARG A 19 -1.23 -13.95 -7.05
C ARG A 19 -2.27 -14.84 -6.39
N ARG A 20 -3.43 -14.27 -5.99
CA ARG A 20 -4.48 -15.00 -5.28
C ARG A 20 -5.45 -15.64 -6.28
N GLU A 21 -5.85 -16.88 -6.03
CA GLU A 21 -6.89 -17.52 -6.84
C GLU A 21 -8.25 -16.84 -6.62
N VAL A 22 -8.95 -16.56 -7.72
CA VAL A 22 -10.33 -16.09 -7.71
C VAL A 22 -11.26 -17.29 -7.68
N ILE A 23 -11.85 -17.55 -6.53
CA ILE A 23 -12.72 -18.73 -6.28
C ILE A 23 -14.09 -18.54 -6.94
N GLU A 24 -14.65 -17.32 -6.83
CA GLU A 24 -15.96 -16.97 -7.40
C GLU A 24 -15.95 -15.51 -7.86
N LEU A 25 -16.68 -15.26 -8.96
CA LEU A 25 -16.84 -13.93 -9.52
C LEU A 25 -18.32 -13.65 -9.79
N TRP A 26 -18.82 -12.54 -9.26
CA TRP A 26 -20.19 -12.09 -9.44
C TRP A 26 -20.25 -10.68 -10.03
N THR A 27 -21.26 -10.45 -10.85
CA THR A 27 -21.48 -9.15 -11.47
C THR A 27 -22.94 -8.86 -11.70
N THR A 28 -23.26 -7.58 -11.90
CA THR A 28 -24.57 -7.18 -12.41
C THR A 28 -24.59 -7.27 -13.94
N GLU A 29 -25.76 -7.49 -14.54
CA GLU A 29 -25.93 -7.46 -15.99
C GLU A 29 -25.43 -6.14 -16.61
N ARG A 30 -25.73 -5.01 -15.96
CA ARG A 30 -25.26 -3.68 -16.36
C ARG A 30 -23.73 -3.58 -16.41
N ALA A 31 -23.04 -4.18 -15.45
CA ALA A 31 -21.58 -4.15 -15.39
C ALA A 31 -20.95 -4.99 -16.51
N VAL A 32 -21.51 -6.17 -16.81
CA VAL A 32 -21.04 -7.01 -17.94
C VAL A 32 -21.12 -6.24 -19.26
N ARG A 33 -22.24 -5.57 -19.52
CA ARG A 33 -22.43 -4.77 -20.74
C ARG A 33 -21.45 -3.61 -20.84
N ALA A 34 -21.06 -3.01 -19.71
CA ALA A 34 -20.22 -1.82 -19.65
C ALA A 34 -18.71 -2.10 -19.60
N VAL A 35 -18.30 -3.36 -19.37
CA VAL A 35 -16.90 -3.70 -19.07
C VAL A 35 -16.49 -4.97 -19.83
N PRO A 36 -15.78 -4.84 -20.98
CA PRO A 36 -15.51 -5.95 -21.90
C PRO A 36 -14.84 -7.16 -21.25
N TRP A 37 -13.82 -6.96 -20.37
CA TRP A 37 -13.09 -8.06 -19.73
C TRP A 37 -13.97 -8.93 -18.80
N LEU A 38 -15.11 -8.42 -18.33
CA LEU A 38 -16.05 -9.23 -17.54
C LEU A 38 -16.72 -10.32 -18.37
N THR A 39 -16.94 -10.11 -19.64
CA THR A 39 -17.49 -11.12 -20.55
C THR A 39 -16.55 -12.31 -20.69
N GLU A 40 -15.25 -12.04 -20.79
CA GLU A 40 -14.20 -13.07 -20.91
C GLU A 40 -14.05 -13.88 -19.60
N ALA A 41 -14.21 -13.21 -18.45
CA ALA A 41 -14.08 -13.83 -17.13
C ALA A 41 -15.28 -14.72 -16.73
N LYS A 42 -16.37 -14.74 -17.53
CA LYS A 42 -17.57 -15.58 -17.32
C LYS A 42 -18.15 -15.51 -15.90
N PRO A 43 -18.46 -14.33 -15.37
CA PRO A 43 -18.96 -14.16 -14.00
C PRO A 43 -20.40 -14.70 -13.85
N LYS A 44 -20.76 -15.11 -12.64
CA LYS A 44 -22.16 -15.38 -12.26
C LYS A 44 -22.91 -14.04 -12.13
N GLN A 45 -23.99 -13.88 -12.87
CA GLN A 45 -24.82 -12.67 -12.77
C GLN A 45 -25.71 -12.71 -11.51
N ARG A 46 -25.81 -11.57 -10.83
CA ARG A 46 -26.66 -11.38 -9.67
C ARG A 46 -27.29 -9.97 -9.67
N PRO A 47 -28.46 -9.79 -9.04
CA PRO A 47 -29.04 -8.48 -8.81
C PRO A 47 -28.11 -7.59 -7.99
N GLU A 48 -28.16 -6.27 -8.21
CA GLU A 48 -27.32 -5.29 -7.51
C GLU A 48 -27.50 -5.32 -5.98
N ARG A 49 -28.74 -5.60 -5.52
CA ARG A 49 -29.04 -5.75 -4.10
C ARG A 49 -28.23 -6.88 -3.46
N ASP A 50 -28.20 -8.04 -4.12
CA ASP A 50 -27.49 -9.23 -3.60
C ASP A 50 -25.97 -8.98 -3.54
N LEU A 51 -25.42 -8.25 -4.53
CA LEU A 51 -24.02 -7.86 -4.50
C LEU A 51 -23.70 -6.85 -3.39
N SER A 52 -24.61 -5.92 -3.12
CA SER A 52 -24.47 -4.96 -2.03
C SER A 52 -24.52 -5.65 -0.65
N GLU A 53 -25.41 -6.63 -0.48
CA GLU A 53 -25.47 -7.46 0.72
C GLU A 53 -24.19 -8.29 0.90
N LEU A 54 -23.72 -8.94 -0.17
CA LEU A 54 -22.49 -9.74 -0.17
C LEU A 54 -21.25 -8.90 0.16
N ALA A 55 -21.10 -7.72 -0.46
CA ALA A 55 -19.96 -6.82 -0.29
C ALA A 55 -20.03 -5.99 1.01
N GLY A 56 -21.21 -5.91 1.66
CA GLY A 56 -21.44 -5.02 2.80
C GLY A 56 -21.37 -3.53 2.44
N THR A 57 -21.46 -3.18 1.15
CA THR A 57 -21.35 -1.80 0.65
C THR A 57 -21.98 -1.65 -0.72
N ARG A 58 -22.36 -0.42 -1.09
CA ARG A 58 -22.81 -0.06 -2.45
C ARG A 58 -21.67 0.31 -3.40
N ASP A 59 -20.44 0.44 -2.89
CA ASP A 59 -19.28 0.89 -3.67
C ASP A 59 -18.66 -0.19 -4.58
N HIS A 60 -19.34 -1.34 -4.72
CA HIS A 60 -18.86 -2.49 -5.50
C HIS A 60 -18.85 -2.29 -7.02
N GLN A 61 -19.44 -1.21 -7.54
CA GLN A 61 -19.46 -0.90 -8.99
C GLN A 61 -20.03 -2.04 -9.87
N GLY A 62 -20.90 -2.87 -9.31
CA GLY A 62 -21.48 -4.03 -9.97
C GLY A 62 -20.57 -5.24 -10.12
N VAL A 63 -19.45 -5.31 -9.39
CA VAL A 63 -18.48 -6.42 -9.49
C VAL A 63 -17.96 -6.78 -8.09
N VAL A 64 -18.04 -8.07 -7.74
CA VAL A 64 -17.53 -8.65 -6.49
C VAL A 64 -16.88 -9.98 -6.80
N ALA A 65 -15.75 -10.26 -6.19
CA ALA A 65 -15.07 -11.55 -6.26
C ALA A 65 -14.81 -12.12 -4.87
N ARG A 66 -14.84 -13.44 -4.75
CA ARG A 66 -14.27 -14.18 -3.63
C ARG A 66 -12.91 -14.69 -4.04
N VAL A 67 -11.91 -14.39 -3.27
CA VAL A 67 -10.51 -14.75 -3.54
C VAL A 67 -9.92 -15.50 -2.34
N GLU A 68 -8.80 -16.18 -2.54
CA GLU A 68 -8.04 -16.76 -1.42
C GLU A 68 -7.68 -15.68 -0.38
N PRO A 69 -7.50 -16.05 0.91
CA PRO A 69 -7.04 -15.13 1.94
C PRO A 69 -5.71 -14.47 1.54
N TYR A 70 -5.53 -13.20 1.92
CA TYR A 70 -4.31 -12.46 1.64
C TYR A 70 -3.13 -13.08 2.39
N ARG A 71 -2.03 -13.34 1.68
CA ARG A 71 -0.78 -13.88 2.24
C ARG A 71 0.24 -12.76 2.38
N TYR A 72 0.57 -12.42 3.61
CA TYR A 72 1.62 -11.44 3.90
C TYR A 72 2.99 -12.02 3.56
N ALA A 73 3.88 -11.17 3.04
CA ALA A 73 5.26 -11.52 2.75
C ALA A 73 6.12 -11.51 4.03
N ASP A 74 7.31 -12.09 3.94
CA ASP A 74 8.33 -11.93 4.97
C ASP A 74 9.00 -10.55 4.83
N ALA A 75 9.03 -9.79 5.92
CA ALA A 75 9.56 -8.43 5.92
C ALA A 75 11.09 -8.39 5.73
N TYR A 76 11.80 -9.39 6.23
CA TYR A 76 13.25 -9.47 6.12
C TYR A 76 13.66 -9.88 4.70
N GLU A 77 12.92 -10.79 4.06
CA GLU A 77 13.13 -11.12 2.65
C GLU A 77 12.95 -9.89 1.75
N LEU A 78 11.96 -9.04 2.03
CA LEU A 78 11.75 -7.80 1.28
C LEU A 78 12.89 -6.80 1.46
N ALA A 79 13.53 -6.78 2.63
CA ALA A 79 14.68 -5.92 2.90
C ALA A 79 15.99 -6.45 2.31
N ALA A 80 16.09 -7.76 2.07
CA ALA A 80 17.32 -8.44 1.64
C ALA A 80 17.53 -8.45 0.12
N VAL A 81 16.58 -7.94 -0.68
CA VAL A 81 16.78 -7.86 -2.14
C VAL A 81 17.80 -6.79 -2.49
N GLU A 82 18.38 -6.87 -3.66
CA GLU A 82 19.29 -5.84 -4.17
C GLU A 82 18.56 -4.48 -4.32
N ARG A 83 19.10 -3.42 -3.72
CA ARG A 83 18.56 -2.05 -3.76
C ARG A 83 17.05 -1.98 -3.42
N PRO A 84 16.61 -2.46 -2.25
CA PRO A 84 15.18 -2.47 -1.90
C PRO A 84 14.62 -1.04 -1.84
N LEU A 85 13.34 -0.88 -2.20
CA LEU A 85 12.56 0.34 -1.95
C LEU A 85 11.34 -0.06 -1.13
N LEU A 86 11.37 0.25 0.16
CA LEU A 86 10.32 -0.12 1.10
C LEU A 86 9.52 1.10 1.52
N ALA A 87 8.19 1.00 1.49
CA ALA A 87 7.31 1.95 2.16
C ALA A 87 6.93 1.40 3.54
N VAL A 88 7.33 2.07 4.60
CA VAL A 88 7.12 1.62 5.99
C VAL A 88 6.12 2.55 6.66
N LEU A 89 5.02 2.01 7.18
CA LEU A 89 3.92 2.80 7.74
C LEU A 89 3.86 2.65 9.27
N ASP A 90 4.05 3.75 9.99
CA ASP A 90 3.98 3.77 11.44
C ASP A 90 2.59 4.23 11.92
N ARG A 91 1.71 3.28 12.25
CA ARG A 91 0.34 3.53 12.75
C ARG A 91 -0.58 4.29 11.79
N VAL A 92 -0.49 4.03 10.52
CA VAL A 92 -1.48 4.49 9.53
C VAL A 92 -2.71 3.59 9.63
N THR A 93 -3.79 4.11 10.22
CA THR A 93 -4.99 3.32 10.57
C THR A 93 -6.11 3.38 9.54
N ASP A 94 -6.13 4.42 8.69
CA ASP A 94 -7.16 4.54 7.65
C ASP A 94 -6.86 3.58 6.48
N PRO A 95 -7.76 2.63 6.17
CA PRO A 95 -7.63 1.73 5.02
C PRO A 95 -7.47 2.46 3.68
N ARG A 96 -8.03 3.67 3.54
CA ARG A 96 -7.89 4.48 2.32
C ARG A 96 -6.46 4.98 2.15
N ASN A 97 -5.81 5.41 3.23
CA ASN A 97 -4.42 5.84 3.19
C ASN A 97 -3.48 4.66 2.91
N LEU A 98 -3.66 3.51 3.57
CA LEU A 98 -2.90 2.30 3.25
C LEU A 98 -3.06 1.93 1.77
N GLY A 99 -4.30 1.91 1.26
CA GLY A 99 -4.57 1.59 -0.14
C GLY A 99 -3.92 2.58 -1.12
N ALA A 100 -3.98 3.88 -0.83
CA ALA A 100 -3.36 4.92 -1.65
C ALA A 100 -1.82 4.81 -1.64
N VAL A 101 -1.20 4.52 -0.47
CA VAL A 101 0.24 4.25 -0.38
C VAL A 101 0.61 3.01 -1.19
N CYS A 102 -0.12 1.90 -1.05
CA CYS A 102 0.15 0.68 -1.84
C CYS A 102 0.09 0.96 -3.34
N ARG A 103 -0.88 1.76 -3.78
CA ARG A 103 -1.00 2.13 -5.21
C ARG A 103 0.18 2.97 -5.69
N SER A 104 0.64 3.93 -4.91
CA SER A 104 1.79 4.77 -5.24
C SER A 104 3.09 3.98 -5.18
N ALA A 105 3.23 3.09 -4.20
CA ALA A 105 4.39 2.23 -4.01
C ALA A 105 4.54 1.23 -5.17
N GLU A 106 3.45 0.58 -5.59
CA GLU A 106 3.44 -0.30 -6.77
C GLU A 106 3.86 0.47 -8.02
N GLY A 107 3.22 1.63 -8.29
CA GLY A 107 3.55 2.46 -9.45
C GLY A 107 4.97 3.03 -9.41
N ALA A 108 5.56 3.23 -8.24
CA ALA A 108 6.96 3.62 -8.08
C ALA A 108 7.95 2.46 -8.22
N GLY A 109 7.49 1.21 -8.29
CA GLY A 109 8.34 0.03 -8.33
C GLY A 109 8.94 -0.32 -6.97
N ALA A 110 8.21 -0.05 -5.88
CA ALA A 110 8.64 -0.44 -4.54
C ALA A 110 8.71 -1.97 -4.40
N THR A 111 9.65 -2.44 -3.60
CA THR A 111 9.81 -3.86 -3.26
C THR A 111 8.65 -4.37 -2.40
N GLY A 112 8.12 -3.51 -1.53
CA GLY A 112 6.99 -3.85 -0.68
C GLY A 112 6.58 -2.75 0.29
N VAL A 113 5.52 -3.05 1.05
CA VAL A 113 5.01 -2.20 2.14
C VAL A 113 5.12 -2.94 3.46
N ILE A 114 5.63 -2.27 4.49
CA ILE A 114 5.75 -2.81 5.84
C ILE A 114 4.76 -2.10 6.77
N VAL A 115 3.97 -2.85 7.50
CA VAL A 115 3.03 -2.32 8.50
C VAL A 115 3.21 -3.01 9.85
N PRO A 116 3.01 -2.33 10.98
CA PRO A 116 3.02 -2.99 12.29
C PRO A 116 1.74 -3.82 12.49
N ALA A 117 1.87 -4.93 13.23
CA ALA A 117 0.75 -5.84 13.55
C ALA A 117 -0.37 -5.16 14.36
N HIS A 118 -0.04 -4.10 15.11
CA HIS A 118 -0.98 -3.42 15.98
C HIS A 118 -1.04 -1.93 15.69
N GLY A 119 -2.27 -1.39 15.66
CA GLY A 119 -2.53 0.04 15.49
C GLY A 119 -2.28 0.56 14.06
N SER A 120 -2.33 -0.32 13.06
CA SER A 120 -2.31 0.03 11.63
C SER A 120 -3.43 -0.68 10.88
N ALA A 121 -3.80 -0.13 9.73
CA ALA A 121 -4.65 -0.82 8.78
C ALA A 121 -3.92 -2.07 8.25
N ILE A 122 -4.70 -3.12 7.99
CA ILE A 122 -4.26 -4.35 7.32
C ILE A 122 -5.01 -4.49 5.99
N VAL A 123 -4.60 -5.45 5.15
CA VAL A 123 -5.30 -5.71 3.88
C VAL A 123 -6.73 -6.16 4.15
N THR A 124 -7.66 -5.42 3.59
CA THR A 124 -9.11 -5.64 3.66
C THR A 124 -9.71 -5.37 2.28
N PRO A 125 -10.99 -5.73 2.03
CA PRO A 125 -11.67 -5.35 0.78
C PRO A 125 -11.64 -3.84 0.51
N ALA A 126 -11.69 -3.02 1.56
CA ALA A 126 -11.58 -1.56 1.46
C ALA A 126 -10.20 -1.10 1.00
N VAL A 127 -9.12 -1.73 1.49
CA VAL A 127 -7.73 -1.47 1.05
C VAL A 127 -7.53 -1.92 -0.40
N ALA A 128 -8.00 -3.11 -0.77
CA ALA A 128 -7.95 -3.59 -2.14
C ALA A 128 -8.67 -2.63 -3.11
N ARG A 129 -9.81 -2.11 -2.69
CA ARG A 129 -10.59 -1.11 -3.43
C ARG A 129 -9.85 0.23 -3.55
N ALA A 130 -9.32 0.75 -2.43
CA ALA A 130 -8.61 2.04 -2.38
C ALA A 130 -7.29 2.00 -3.17
N SER A 131 -6.59 0.87 -3.14
CA SER A 131 -5.37 0.65 -3.93
C SER A 131 -5.64 0.42 -5.43
N ALA A 132 -6.90 0.38 -5.85
CA ALA A 132 -7.31 -0.03 -7.20
C ALA A 132 -6.76 -1.41 -7.61
N GLY A 133 -6.51 -2.28 -6.63
CA GLY A 133 -5.98 -3.62 -6.81
C GLY A 133 -4.45 -3.74 -6.75
N ALA A 134 -3.70 -2.66 -6.50
CA ALA A 134 -2.24 -2.72 -6.41
C ALA A 134 -1.73 -3.72 -5.36
N VAL A 135 -2.50 -3.98 -4.30
CA VAL A 135 -2.17 -5.00 -3.28
C VAL A 135 -2.09 -6.43 -3.83
N GLU A 136 -2.62 -6.70 -5.00
CA GLU A 136 -2.52 -8.02 -5.64
C GLU A 136 -1.14 -8.26 -6.28
N HIS A 137 -0.38 -7.20 -6.51
CA HIS A 137 0.93 -7.22 -7.17
C HIS A 137 2.06 -6.85 -6.21
N LEU A 138 1.83 -5.89 -5.32
CA LEU A 138 2.80 -5.40 -4.35
C LEU A 138 2.78 -6.23 -3.06
N PRO A 139 3.90 -6.84 -2.64
CA PRO A 139 3.99 -7.53 -1.37
C PRO A 139 3.77 -6.58 -0.18
N ILE A 140 3.00 -7.04 0.81
CA ILE A 140 2.85 -6.36 2.10
C ILE A 140 3.30 -7.32 3.18
N ALA A 141 4.12 -6.83 4.12
CA ALA A 141 4.58 -7.59 5.26
C ALA A 141 4.13 -6.94 6.57
N VAL A 142 3.94 -7.78 7.59
CA VAL A 142 3.50 -7.37 8.93
C VAL A 142 4.61 -7.67 9.93
N VAL A 143 5.00 -6.68 10.73
CA VAL A 143 6.01 -6.81 11.78
C VAL A 143 5.42 -6.52 13.16
N THR A 144 5.82 -7.25 14.18
CA THR A 144 5.31 -7.05 15.54
C THR A 144 5.89 -5.79 16.20
N ASN A 145 7.16 -5.49 15.93
CA ASN A 145 7.86 -4.31 16.46
C ASN A 145 8.60 -3.58 15.35
N LEU A 146 8.03 -2.45 14.92
CA LEU A 146 8.56 -1.70 13.80
C LEU A 146 9.93 -1.09 14.05
N ALA A 147 10.16 -0.51 15.24
CA ALA A 147 11.46 0.07 15.58
C ALA A 147 12.58 -1.01 15.59
N ARG A 148 12.30 -2.15 16.21
CA ARG A 148 13.23 -3.27 16.21
C ARG A 148 13.52 -3.78 14.80
N TYR A 149 12.49 -3.94 13.97
CA TYR A 149 12.67 -4.36 12.58
C TYR A 149 13.59 -3.39 11.81
N LEU A 150 13.36 -2.07 11.93
CA LEU A 150 14.21 -1.06 11.30
C LEU A 150 15.66 -1.13 11.77
N ASP A 151 15.88 -1.32 13.07
CA ASP A 151 17.24 -1.45 13.64
C ASP A 151 17.95 -2.73 13.16
N GLU A 152 17.22 -3.81 12.88
CA GLU A 152 17.77 -5.08 12.41
C GLU A 152 18.06 -5.10 10.90
N VAL A 153 17.32 -4.35 10.08
CA VAL A 153 17.50 -4.38 8.60
C VAL A 153 18.38 -3.26 8.06
N LYS A 154 18.55 -2.16 8.81
CA LYS A 154 19.38 -1.04 8.37
C LYS A 154 20.86 -1.39 8.35
N GLY A 155 21.58 -0.83 7.40
CA GLY A 155 23.02 -1.06 7.20
C GLY A 155 23.55 -0.40 5.95
N PRO A 156 24.74 -0.73 5.50
CA PRO A 156 25.36 -0.10 4.32
C PRO A 156 24.53 -0.19 3.06
N GLU A 157 23.76 -1.29 2.90
CA GLU A 157 22.95 -1.56 1.70
C GLU A 157 21.49 -1.09 1.84
N LEU A 158 21.04 -0.69 3.05
CA LEU A 158 19.67 -0.24 3.30
C LEU A 158 19.61 0.90 4.31
N TRP A 159 19.34 2.10 3.85
CA TRP A 159 19.19 3.30 4.68
C TRP A 159 17.73 3.56 5.02
N VAL A 160 17.49 3.94 6.27
CA VAL A 160 16.15 4.22 6.80
C VAL A 160 15.91 5.72 6.88
N TYR A 161 14.98 6.21 6.06
CA TYR A 161 14.59 7.63 6.00
C TYR A 161 13.22 7.84 6.64
N GLY A 162 13.15 8.67 7.69
CA GLY A 162 11.90 9.01 8.35
C GLY A 162 11.32 10.32 7.81
N ALA A 163 10.09 10.28 7.28
CA ALA A 163 9.40 11.50 6.84
C ALA A 163 8.96 12.34 8.05
N ALA A 164 9.49 13.57 8.16
CA ALA A 164 9.22 14.48 9.26
C ALA A 164 9.29 15.93 8.77
N GLY A 165 8.26 16.74 9.08
CA GLY A 165 8.18 18.14 8.61
C GLY A 165 9.24 19.06 9.20
N ASP A 166 9.80 18.71 10.37
CA ASP A 166 10.85 19.44 11.09
C ASP A 166 12.28 18.98 10.74
N ALA A 167 12.43 18.13 9.72
CA ALA A 167 13.75 17.66 9.29
C ALA A 167 14.53 18.71 8.50
N GLU A 168 15.83 18.83 8.77
CA GLU A 168 16.74 19.75 8.07
C GLU A 168 17.04 19.30 6.63
N THR A 169 17.13 17.98 6.43
CA THR A 169 17.37 17.41 5.09
C THR A 169 16.07 17.39 4.29
N THR A 170 16.04 18.08 3.17
CA THR A 170 14.89 18.03 2.26
C THR A 170 14.94 16.80 1.37
N MET A 171 13.80 16.38 0.84
CA MET A 171 13.70 15.25 -0.10
C MET A 171 14.61 15.40 -1.32
N TRP A 172 14.90 16.62 -1.74
CA TRP A 172 15.75 16.90 -2.90
C TRP A 172 17.26 16.77 -2.61
N LYS A 173 17.65 16.82 -1.32
CA LYS A 173 19.03 16.65 -0.86
C LYS A 173 19.33 15.25 -0.33
N ALA A 174 18.29 14.46 -0.05
CA ALA A 174 18.43 13.08 0.41
C ALA A 174 18.92 12.19 -0.73
N ASP A 175 19.87 11.31 -0.45
CA ASP A 175 20.29 10.26 -1.37
C ASP A 175 19.34 9.06 -1.27
N LEU A 176 18.43 8.96 -2.20
CA LEU A 176 17.42 7.89 -2.28
C LEU A 176 17.72 6.89 -3.43
N GLY A 177 18.92 6.95 -4.01
CA GLY A 177 19.31 6.12 -5.14
C GLY A 177 19.67 4.68 -4.78
N GLY A 178 20.10 4.42 -3.54
CA GLY A 178 20.46 3.09 -3.02
C GLY A 178 19.29 2.25 -2.52
N GLY A 179 19.55 1.29 -1.62
CA GLY A 179 18.52 0.60 -0.85
C GLY A 179 17.90 1.55 0.19
N VAL A 180 16.56 1.69 0.19
CA VAL A 180 15.86 2.71 0.97
C VAL A 180 14.60 2.15 1.61
N ALA A 181 14.45 2.39 2.92
CA ALA A 181 13.20 2.25 3.66
C ALA A 181 12.66 3.63 4.01
N LEU A 182 11.56 4.05 3.37
CA LEU A 182 10.88 5.31 3.61
C LEU A 182 9.80 5.12 4.68
N VAL A 183 9.97 5.75 5.84
CA VAL A 183 9.09 5.57 7.01
C VAL A 183 8.14 6.76 7.14
N PHE A 184 6.84 6.47 7.17
CA PHE A 184 5.77 7.46 7.25
C PHE A 184 4.96 7.27 8.53
N GLY A 185 4.80 8.31 9.30
CA GLY A 185 4.00 8.33 10.53
C GLY A 185 2.53 8.64 10.28
N ALA A 186 1.70 8.47 11.33
CA ALA A 186 0.29 8.85 11.32
C ALA A 186 0.12 10.37 11.15
N GLU A 187 -0.94 10.80 10.46
CA GLU A 187 -1.19 12.17 10.03
C GLU A 187 -1.10 13.23 11.15
N ALA A 188 -1.66 12.96 12.33
CA ALA A 188 -1.69 13.93 13.42
C ALA A 188 -0.48 13.86 14.38
N LYS A 189 0.24 12.75 14.41
CA LYS A 189 1.26 12.46 15.43
C LYS A 189 2.66 12.23 14.86
N GLY A 190 2.77 12.15 13.54
CA GLY A 190 4.04 11.81 12.88
C GLY A 190 4.58 10.44 13.30
N LEU A 191 5.89 10.28 13.26
CA LEU A 191 6.60 9.07 13.67
C LEU A 191 6.60 8.94 15.19
N ARG A 192 6.37 7.72 15.71
CA ARG A 192 6.57 7.44 17.13
C ARG A 192 8.03 7.67 17.54
N PRO A 193 8.31 8.11 18.80
CA PRO A 193 9.67 8.45 19.22
C PRO A 193 10.71 7.33 19.01
N LEU A 194 10.35 6.07 19.25
CA LEU A 194 11.25 4.94 19.01
C LEU A 194 11.51 4.73 17.51
N VAL A 195 10.48 4.76 16.68
CA VAL A 195 10.60 4.62 15.22
C VAL A 195 11.43 5.76 14.62
N ARG A 196 11.19 6.99 15.08
CA ARG A 196 11.98 8.18 14.68
C ARG A 196 13.48 8.00 14.99
N ARG A 197 13.82 7.42 16.15
CA ARG A 197 15.22 7.15 16.55
C ARG A 197 15.86 6.03 15.74
N SER A 198 15.08 5.08 15.23
CA SER A 198 15.56 4.01 14.37
C SER A 198 15.84 4.46 12.93
N CYS A 199 15.41 5.67 12.54
CA CYS A 199 15.75 6.24 11.25
C CYS A 199 17.19 6.76 11.23
N ASP A 200 17.93 6.51 10.14
CA ASP A 200 19.29 7.03 9.93
C ASP A 200 19.25 8.51 9.56
N VAL A 201 18.26 8.91 8.76
CA VAL A 201 18.05 10.28 8.30
C VAL A 201 16.58 10.66 8.43
N LEU A 202 16.31 11.87 8.89
CA LEU A 202 14.99 12.46 8.77
C LEU A 202 14.92 13.32 7.51
N VAL A 203 13.81 13.24 6.78
CA VAL A 203 13.62 13.94 5.51
C VAL A 203 12.32 14.71 5.51
N SER A 204 12.38 15.97 5.09
CA SER A 204 11.22 16.83 4.93
C SER A 204 10.81 16.98 3.48
N ILE A 205 9.51 17.21 3.27
CA ILE A 205 8.96 17.66 1.99
C ILE A 205 8.70 19.15 2.12
N PRO A 206 9.44 20.02 1.42
CA PRO A 206 9.26 21.47 1.53
C PRO A 206 7.85 21.90 1.11
N LEU A 207 7.20 22.68 1.96
CA LEU A 207 5.87 23.22 1.73
C LEU A 207 5.97 24.74 1.54
N GLY A 208 5.43 25.25 0.44
CA GLY A 208 5.40 26.69 0.15
C GLY A 208 4.11 27.40 0.60
N GLY A 209 3.19 26.68 1.23
CA GLY A 209 1.90 27.20 1.66
C GLY A 209 1.82 27.50 3.15
N ARG A 210 0.59 27.75 3.63
CA ARG A 210 0.31 27.99 5.05
C ARG A 210 -0.06 26.74 5.84
N VAL A 211 -0.33 25.63 5.13
CA VAL A 211 -0.64 24.33 5.74
C VAL A 211 0.67 23.62 6.06
N GLU A 212 0.80 23.11 7.29
CA GLU A 212 2.07 22.59 7.83
C GLU A 212 2.30 21.10 7.55
N SER A 213 1.35 20.40 6.93
CA SER A 213 1.46 18.95 6.68
C SER A 213 0.74 18.52 5.41
N LEU A 214 1.13 17.36 4.91
CA LEU A 214 0.45 16.63 3.82
C LEU A 214 -0.25 15.38 4.37
N ASN A 215 -1.28 14.95 3.68
CA ASN A 215 -1.81 13.60 3.88
C ASN A 215 -0.68 12.58 3.70
N VAL A 216 -0.65 11.54 4.54
CA VAL A 216 0.41 10.53 4.55
C VAL A 216 0.59 9.83 3.21
N SER A 217 -0.49 9.57 2.47
CA SER A 217 -0.40 8.92 1.16
C SER A 217 0.18 9.85 0.09
N VAL A 218 -0.03 11.15 0.21
CA VAL A 218 0.60 12.17 -0.66
C VAL A 218 2.09 12.27 -0.37
N ALA A 219 2.47 12.37 0.92
CA ALA A 219 3.87 12.38 1.33
C ALA A 219 4.61 11.12 0.85
N ALA A 220 3.98 9.95 1.01
CA ALA A 220 4.53 8.68 0.53
C ALA A 220 4.72 8.68 -0.99
N ALA A 221 3.73 9.16 -1.75
CA ALA A 221 3.84 9.23 -3.21
C ALA A 221 5.02 10.10 -3.65
N LEU A 222 5.18 11.29 -3.05
CA LEU A 222 6.27 12.22 -3.41
C LEU A 222 7.65 11.60 -3.15
N LEU A 223 7.89 11.03 -1.97
CA LEU A 223 9.17 10.43 -1.62
C LEU A 223 9.47 9.15 -2.41
N LEU A 224 8.47 8.29 -2.65
CA LEU A 224 8.63 7.09 -3.47
C LEU A 224 8.98 7.43 -4.92
N TYR A 225 8.33 8.44 -5.49
CA TYR A 225 8.64 8.86 -6.87
C TYR A 225 9.95 9.64 -6.96
N GLU A 226 10.37 10.35 -5.93
CA GLU A 226 11.73 10.92 -5.88
C GLU A 226 12.78 9.81 -5.82
N ALA A 227 12.60 8.79 -4.98
CA ALA A 227 13.47 7.61 -4.98
C ALA A 227 13.52 6.93 -6.34
N ARG A 228 12.38 6.74 -7.00
CA ARG A 228 12.31 6.20 -8.36
C ARG A 228 13.07 7.07 -9.36
N ARG A 229 12.92 8.40 -9.30
CA ARG A 229 13.64 9.34 -10.19
C ARG A 229 15.15 9.18 -10.04
N GLN A 230 15.66 9.14 -8.82
CA GLN A 230 17.10 9.01 -8.54
C GLN A 230 17.65 7.64 -8.95
N ARG A 231 16.85 6.59 -8.94
CA ARG A 231 17.25 5.23 -9.35
C ARG A 231 17.31 5.03 -10.86
N ASN A 232 16.57 5.84 -11.62
CA ASN A 232 16.44 5.72 -13.08
C ASN A 232 17.16 6.82 -13.84
N GLY A 233 17.73 7.80 -13.16
CA GLY A 233 18.56 8.88 -13.71
C GLY A 233 20.02 8.60 -13.50
#